data_221137df17726889c4d043574a4c8a0b
#
_entry.id   221137df17726889c4d043574a4c8a0b
#
_cell.length_a   1.000
_cell.length_b   1.000
_cell.length_c   1.000
_cell.angle_alpha   90.00
_cell.angle_beta   90.00
_cell.angle_gamma   90.00
#
_symmetry.space_group_name_H-M   'P 1'
#
loop_
_entity.id
_entity.type
_entity.pdbx_description
1 polymer ?
#
loop_
_entity_poly.entity_id
_entity_poly.type
_entity_poly.pdbx_seq_one_letter_code
_entity_poly.pdbx_strand_id
1 'polypeptide(L)'
;IIGASNIVGRPMALELLNRGATVTICNNKTKNIQQITKMADILIVAVGKAKMVQSDWIKDNSIVIDVGINRESNGQICGDVDFDDVLNNFILDNISFACTL
;
A
#
# COMPACT_ATOMS: atom_id res chain seq x y z
N ILE A 1 1.34 0.73 7.10
CA ILE A 1 1.10 1.96 6.30
C ILE A 1 2.42 2.37 5.66
N ILE A 2 2.44 2.50 4.36
CA ILE A 2 3.58 3.05 3.63
C ILE A 2 3.25 4.51 3.31
N GLY A 3 4.03 5.44 3.86
CA GLY A 3 3.83 6.87 3.73
C GLY A 3 3.38 7.51 5.04
N ALA A 4 4.17 8.46 5.53
CA ALA A 4 3.94 9.10 6.83
C ALA A 4 3.56 10.58 6.68
N SER A 5 2.77 10.91 5.65
CA SER A 5 2.32 12.29 5.44
C SER A 5 1.33 12.74 6.51
N ASN A 6 1.22 14.06 6.69
CA ASN A 6 0.26 14.65 7.62
C ASN A 6 -1.19 14.55 7.12
N ILE A 7 -1.38 14.26 5.82
CA ILE A 7 -2.71 14.25 5.19
C ILE A 7 -3.34 12.85 5.24
N VAL A 8 -2.55 11.79 5.00
CA VAL A 8 -3.07 10.43 4.91
C VAL A 8 -2.42 9.49 5.92
N GLY A 9 -1.10 9.32 5.87
CA GLY A 9 -0.43 8.27 6.64
C GLY A 9 -0.59 8.41 8.14
N ARG A 10 -0.29 9.57 8.69
CA ARG A 10 -0.39 9.80 10.13
C ARG A 10 -1.83 9.79 10.65
N PRO A 11 -2.78 10.48 10.00
CA PRO A 11 -4.18 10.40 10.45
C PRO A 11 -4.75 8.99 10.38
N MET A 12 -4.45 8.24 9.32
CA MET A 12 -4.90 6.86 9.18
C MET A 12 -4.33 5.97 10.28
N ALA A 13 -3.06 6.14 10.62
CA ALA A 13 -2.42 5.39 11.70
C ALA A 13 -3.11 5.62 13.03
N LEU A 14 -3.41 6.88 13.35
CA LEU A 14 -4.10 7.23 14.59
C LEU A 14 -5.52 6.65 14.64
N GLU A 15 -6.24 6.74 13.54
CA GLU A 15 -7.59 6.18 13.46
C GLU A 15 -7.61 4.67 13.67
N LEU A 16 -6.66 3.97 13.04
CA LEU A 16 -6.57 2.52 13.21
C LEU A 16 -6.12 2.12 14.61
N LEU A 17 -5.21 2.87 15.21
CA LEU A 17 -4.81 2.66 16.60
C LEU A 17 -6.01 2.81 17.55
N ASN A 18 -6.84 3.82 17.34
CA ASN A 18 -8.03 4.05 18.13
C ASN A 18 -9.06 2.91 18.03
N ARG A 19 -8.98 2.14 16.95
CA ARG A 19 -9.84 0.96 16.72
C ARG A 19 -9.20 -0.34 17.15
N GLY A 20 -8.05 -0.29 17.81
CA GLY A 20 -7.39 -1.46 18.37
C GLY A 20 -6.43 -2.18 17.43
N ALA A 21 -6.09 -1.61 16.29
CA ALA A 21 -5.13 -2.22 15.37
C ALA A 21 -3.69 -2.03 15.87
N THR A 22 -2.84 -3.00 15.58
CA THR A 22 -1.39 -2.83 15.70
C THR A 22 -0.90 -2.17 14.41
N VAL A 23 -0.30 -0.99 14.51
CA VAL A 23 0.05 -0.18 13.35
C VAL A 23 1.56 -0.03 13.22
N THR A 24 2.08 -0.31 12.04
CA THR A 24 3.45 -0.01 11.64
C THR A 24 3.42 1.04 10.54
N ILE A 25 4.19 2.11 10.69
CA ILE A 25 4.30 3.19 9.70
C ILE A 25 5.68 3.13 9.07
N CYS A 26 5.73 3.09 7.76
CA CYS A 26 6.98 3.15 6.99
C CYS A 26 7.10 4.49 6.29
N ASN A 27 8.32 4.99 6.20
CA ASN A 27 8.64 6.22 5.48
C ASN A 27 9.84 6.00 4.55
N ASN A 28 10.33 7.07 3.92
CA ASN A 28 11.43 6.98 2.97
C ASN A 28 12.78 6.58 3.58
N LYS A 29 12.88 6.53 4.91
CA LYS A 29 14.08 6.08 5.62
C LYS A 29 13.97 4.67 6.16
N THR A 30 12.83 4.02 5.99
CA THR A 30 12.60 2.67 6.48
C THR A 30 13.48 1.68 5.72
N LYS A 31 14.22 0.86 6.47
CA LYS A 31 15.05 -0.21 5.92
C LYS A 31 14.26 -1.51 5.87
N ASN A 32 14.57 -2.35 4.87
CA ASN A 32 13.93 -3.66 4.71
C ASN A 32 12.41 -3.57 4.66
N ILE A 33 11.90 -2.59 3.95
CA ILE A 33 10.47 -2.27 3.91
C ILE A 33 9.63 -3.46 3.43
N GLN A 34 10.14 -4.25 2.48
CA GLN A 34 9.42 -5.41 1.95
C GLN A 34 9.16 -6.47 3.02
N GLN A 35 10.10 -6.69 3.93
CA GLN A 35 9.92 -7.62 5.04
C GLN A 35 8.83 -7.14 5.99
N ILE A 36 8.74 -5.84 6.21
CA ILE A 36 7.71 -5.24 7.05
C ILE A 36 6.34 -5.35 6.40
N THR A 37 6.24 -5.00 5.12
CA THR A 37 4.96 -5.00 4.41
C THR A 37 4.40 -6.42 4.24
N LYS A 38 5.25 -7.42 4.12
CA LYS A 38 4.82 -8.82 4.04
C LYS A 38 4.20 -9.37 5.33
N MET A 39 4.34 -8.68 6.44
CA MET A 39 3.69 -9.05 7.70
C MET A 39 2.29 -8.43 7.84
N ALA A 40 1.94 -7.50 6.97
CA ALA A 40 0.72 -6.73 7.12
C ALA A 40 -0.52 -7.50 6.67
N ASP A 41 -1.53 -7.55 7.52
CA ASP A 41 -2.86 -8.05 7.15
C ASP A 41 -3.62 -7.02 6.32
N ILE A 42 -3.38 -5.74 6.58
CA ILE A 42 -3.92 -4.62 5.83
C ILE A 42 -2.74 -3.73 5.46
N LEU A 43 -2.50 -3.57 4.16
CA LEU A 43 -1.43 -2.71 3.63
C LEU A 43 -2.05 -1.46 3.02
N ILE A 44 -1.73 -0.31 3.59
CA ILE A 44 -2.19 1.00 3.09
C ILE A 44 -1.01 1.71 2.47
N VAL A 45 -1.14 2.11 1.21
CA VAL A 45 -0.05 2.70 0.42
C VAL A 45 -0.42 4.12 0.01
N ALA A 46 0.37 5.09 0.44
CA ALA A 46 0.16 6.51 0.17
C ALA A 46 1.50 7.25 0.08
N VAL A 47 2.32 6.90 -0.91
CA VAL A 47 3.69 7.42 -1.07
C VAL A 47 3.85 8.41 -2.22
N GLY A 48 2.90 8.46 -3.15
CA GLY A 48 2.99 9.32 -4.32
C GLY A 48 4.07 8.88 -5.32
N LYS A 49 4.34 7.59 -5.39
CA LYS A 49 5.32 7.02 -6.34
C LYS A 49 4.65 5.92 -7.15
N ALA A 50 4.52 6.15 -8.45
CA ALA A 50 3.82 5.25 -9.36
C ALA A 50 4.39 3.84 -9.29
N LYS A 51 3.52 2.86 -9.05
CA LYS A 51 3.83 1.42 -9.12
C LYS A 51 5.02 0.98 -8.26
N MET A 52 5.27 1.69 -7.17
CA MET A 52 6.38 1.37 -6.27
C MET A 52 6.21 0.01 -5.59
N VAL A 53 4.99 -0.30 -5.17
CA VAL A 53 4.69 -1.54 -4.44
C VAL A 53 4.35 -2.65 -5.43
N GLN A 54 5.12 -3.72 -5.39
CA GLN A 54 4.96 -4.88 -6.26
C GLN A 54 4.42 -6.07 -5.48
N SER A 55 4.11 -7.15 -6.18
CA SER A 55 3.51 -8.35 -5.57
C SER A 55 4.37 -8.96 -4.46
N ASP A 56 5.69 -8.87 -4.58
CA ASP A 56 6.61 -9.41 -3.56
C ASP A 56 6.65 -8.61 -2.26
N TRP A 57 5.95 -7.47 -2.21
CA TRP A 57 5.76 -6.68 -0.98
C TRP A 57 4.52 -7.09 -0.20
N ILE A 58 3.68 -7.96 -0.74
CA ILE A 58 2.32 -8.21 -0.26
C ILE A 58 2.20 -9.64 0.25
N LYS A 59 1.57 -9.80 1.41
CA LYS A 59 1.26 -11.08 2.02
C LYS A 59 -0.01 -11.67 1.41
N ASP A 60 -0.04 -13.00 1.24
CA ASP A 60 -1.25 -13.71 0.83
C ASP A 60 -2.41 -13.43 1.81
N ASN A 61 -3.61 -13.35 1.28
CA ASN A 61 -4.84 -13.10 2.03
C ASN A 61 -4.90 -11.72 2.71
N SER A 62 -4.05 -10.79 2.30
CA SER A 62 -4.08 -9.44 2.83
C SER A 62 -5.07 -8.55 2.09
N ILE A 63 -5.38 -7.41 2.73
CA ILE A 63 -6.16 -6.34 2.12
C ILE A 63 -5.17 -5.23 1.74
N VAL A 64 -5.20 -4.80 0.49
CA VAL A 64 -4.34 -3.71 -0.01
C VAL A 64 -5.20 -2.51 -0.35
N ILE A 65 -4.89 -1.37 0.27
CA ILE A 65 -5.59 -0.11 0.01
C ILE A 65 -4.57 0.86 -0.61
N ASP A 66 -4.78 1.18 -1.87
CA ASP A 66 -3.92 2.08 -2.64
C ASP A 66 -4.55 3.47 -2.69
N VAL A 67 -3.95 4.42 -2.00
CA VAL A 67 -4.39 5.82 -1.96
C VAL A 67 -3.65 6.67 -2.98
N GLY A 68 -2.62 6.13 -3.61
CA GLY A 68 -1.80 6.86 -4.56
C GLY A 68 -2.55 7.26 -5.81
N ILE A 69 -2.27 8.47 -6.28
CA ILE A 69 -2.76 8.97 -7.57
C ILE A 69 -1.57 9.59 -8.29
N ASN A 70 -1.13 8.95 -9.37
CA ASN A 70 0.04 9.36 -10.13
C ASN A 70 -0.31 9.48 -11.61
N ARG A 71 0.23 10.48 -12.26
CA ARG A 71 0.08 10.66 -13.70
C ARG A 71 1.32 10.13 -14.42
N GLU A 72 1.12 9.16 -15.29
CA GLU A 72 2.20 8.62 -16.11
C GLU A 72 2.54 9.55 -17.28
N SER A 73 3.69 9.32 -17.93
CA SER A 73 4.14 10.13 -19.08
C SER A 73 3.17 10.12 -20.25
N ASN A 74 2.38 9.05 -20.40
CA ASN A 74 1.35 8.93 -21.43
C ASN A 74 0.02 9.60 -21.05
N GLY A 75 -0.05 10.27 -19.89
CA GLY A 75 -1.24 10.94 -19.39
C GLY A 75 -2.20 10.05 -18.61
N GLN A 76 -1.96 8.75 -18.54
CA GLN A 76 -2.79 7.84 -17.75
C GLN A 76 -2.51 8.01 -16.27
N ILE A 77 -3.52 7.67 -15.46
CA ILE A 77 -3.44 7.74 -14.00
C ILE A 77 -3.24 6.34 -13.45
N CYS A 78 -2.31 6.20 -12.49
CA CYS A 78 -2.08 4.94 -11.79
C CYS A 78 -1.87 5.18 -10.29
N GLY A 79 -1.98 4.11 -9.51
CA GLY A 79 -1.71 4.15 -8.08
C GLY A 79 -0.23 3.91 -7.74
N ASP A 80 0.02 3.76 -6.45
CA ASP A 80 1.35 3.44 -5.91
C ASP A 80 1.64 1.94 -5.95
N VAL A 81 0.63 1.11 -6.14
CA VAL A 81 0.77 -0.35 -6.27
C VAL A 81 0.78 -0.72 -7.75
N ASP A 82 1.70 -1.61 -8.14
CA ASP A 82 1.71 -2.16 -9.49
C ASP A 82 0.60 -3.21 -9.60
N PHE A 83 -0.59 -2.77 -9.96
CA PHE A 83 -1.80 -3.59 -9.98
C PHE A 83 -1.68 -4.77 -10.95
N ASP A 84 -1.06 -4.57 -12.10
CA ASP A 84 -0.89 -5.64 -13.10
C ASP A 84 0.04 -6.73 -12.57
N ASP A 85 1.12 -6.35 -11.89
CA ASP A 85 2.03 -7.30 -11.26
C ASP A 85 1.32 -8.10 -10.16
N VAL A 86 0.50 -7.43 -9.34
CA VAL A 86 -0.28 -8.09 -8.30
C VAL A 86 -1.29 -9.08 -8.90
N LEU A 87 -2.01 -8.70 -9.95
CA LEU A 87 -2.96 -9.59 -10.64
C LEU A 87 -2.28 -10.82 -11.22
N ASN A 88 -1.06 -10.66 -11.75
CA ASN A 88 -0.34 -11.76 -12.38
C ASN A 88 0.26 -12.74 -11.39
N ASN A 89 0.48 -12.33 -10.13
CA ASN A 89 1.20 -13.10 -9.12
C ASN A 89 0.34 -13.58 -7.96
N PHE A 90 -0.92 -13.16 -7.88
CA PHE A 90 -1.87 -13.62 -6.88
C PHE A 90 -3.10 -14.25 -7.55
N ILE A 91 -3.63 -15.31 -6.94
CA ILE A 91 -4.96 -15.80 -7.26
C ILE A 91 -5.96 -14.79 -6.70
N LEU A 92 -6.95 -14.39 -7.48
CA LEU A 92 -7.90 -13.32 -7.14
C LEU A 92 -8.55 -13.48 -5.75
N ASP A 93 -8.72 -14.72 -5.29
CA ASP A 93 -9.32 -15.00 -3.99
C ASP A 93 -8.35 -14.82 -2.82
N ASN A 94 -7.04 -14.64 -3.10
CA ASN A 94 -6.01 -14.55 -2.08
C ASN A 94 -5.63 -13.11 -1.74
N ILE A 95 -6.30 -12.13 -2.32
CA ILE A 95 -6.03 -10.72 -2.02
C ILE A 95 -7.29 -9.90 -2.26
N SER A 96 -7.53 -8.93 -1.39
CA SER A 96 -8.56 -7.91 -1.56
C SER A 96 -7.89 -6.58 -1.86
N PHE A 97 -8.36 -5.90 -2.90
CA PHE A 97 -7.75 -4.67 -3.37
C PHE A 97 -8.78 -3.55 -3.43
N ALA A 98 -8.43 -2.41 -2.86
CA ALA A 98 -9.21 -1.17 -2.95
C ALA A 98 -8.31 -0.05 -3.45
N CYS A 99 -8.83 0.76 -4.35
CA CYS A 99 -8.09 1.85 -4.97
C CYS A 99 -8.96 3.10 -5.02
N THR A 100 -8.33 4.28 -4.86
CA THR A 100 -9.03 5.56 -4.92
C THR A 100 -9.16 6.13 -6.35
N LEU A 101 -8.57 5.48 -7.31
CA LEU A 101 -8.62 5.92 -8.72
C LEU A 101 -10.00 5.73 -9.35
#